data_43d530c28a6141c9925a4292c4f5de96
#
_entry.id   43d530c28a6141c9925a4292c4f5de96
#
_cell.length_a   1.000
_cell.length_b   1.000
_cell.length_c   1.000
_cell.angle_alpha   90.00
_cell.angle_beta   90.00
_cell.angle_gamma   90.00
#
_symmetry.space_group_name_H-M   'P 1'
#
loop_
_entity.id
_entity.type
_entity.pdbx_description
1 polymer ?
#
loop_
_entity_poly.entity_id
_entity_poly.type
_entity_poly.pdbx_seq_one_letter_code
_entity_poly.pdbx_strand_id
1 'polypeptide(L)'
;IGVLTQYRPLELNAYIGSGQPWDLDRLYGGVFILPPYMGGKGGEWYSGTANAIYQNMNFIDLYNPEYVLILSGDHIYKMNYDLMLDFHKHKNADCTIAVIKVPWEEAGRFGVMNADEDSRIFEFEEKPREPKSNLASMGVYIFRWKKLKEYLIKDEEDENSDNDFGKNLIPQMLKACEKLYAYEFKGYWKDVGTIASLWEANMDILDPSVPIELDDPPWRIYSRSSNMPPQYIGENAVLSNSSIADGCNVEGRVENSILFPGVTVGKDAVVSNSILMPGVSVSEDALIEYAIIAENARICKSARVGEWKKPEIGKLHREITVIGGSVTIGERAVVPAGTTISESIIEEVGK
;
A
#
# COMPACT_ATOMS: atom_id res chain seq x y z
N ILE A 1 5.57 -4.55 -18.15
CA ILE A 1 5.49 -3.80 -16.87
C ILE A 1 6.85 -3.86 -16.22
N GLY A 2 7.42 -2.72 -15.81
CA GLY A 2 8.62 -2.65 -14.99
C GLY A 2 8.23 -2.36 -13.54
N VAL A 3 8.73 -3.18 -12.59
CA VAL A 3 8.53 -2.98 -11.16
C VAL A 3 9.87 -2.58 -10.54
N LEU A 4 9.97 -1.34 -10.09
CA LEU A 4 11.17 -0.80 -9.50
C LEU A 4 11.19 -1.14 -8.01
N THR A 5 12.20 -1.92 -7.59
CA THR A 5 12.31 -2.43 -6.20
C THR A 5 13.63 -1.98 -5.60
N GLN A 6 13.66 -1.64 -4.32
CA GLN A 6 14.88 -1.18 -3.65
C GLN A 6 15.07 -1.82 -2.27
N TYR A 7 14.22 -1.50 -1.30
CA TYR A 7 14.38 -1.96 0.07
C TYR A 7 13.74 -3.34 0.28
N ARG A 8 14.44 -4.24 0.99
CA ARG A 8 13.98 -5.61 1.29
C ARG A 8 13.35 -6.32 0.09
N PRO A 9 14.03 -6.40 -1.05
CA PRO A 9 13.40 -6.81 -2.32
C PRO A 9 13.06 -8.30 -2.37
N LEU A 10 13.61 -9.13 -1.47
CA LEU A 10 13.50 -10.59 -1.55
C LEU A 10 12.04 -11.06 -1.53
N GLU A 11 11.26 -10.60 -0.57
CA GLU A 11 9.86 -11.01 -0.40
C GLU A 11 8.99 -10.50 -1.56
N LEU A 12 9.15 -9.22 -1.92
CA LEU A 12 8.42 -8.63 -3.04
C LEU A 12 8.78 -9.30 -4.37
N ASN A 13 10.07 -9.54 -4.63
CA ASN A 13 10.52 -10.22 -5.84
C ASN A 13 10.03 -11.67 -5.88
N ALA A 14 10.07 -12.39 -4.75
CA ALA A 14 9.51 -13.71 -4.63
C ALA A 14 7.98 -13.72 -4.84
N TYR A 15 7.27 -12.70 -4.35
CA TYR A 15 5.83 -12.57 -4.55
C TYR A 15 5.47 -12.30 -6.00
N ILE A 16 6.17 -11.41 -6.69
CA ILE A 16 5.96 -11.11 -8.11
C ILE A 16 6.34 -12.32 -8.97
N GLY A 17 7.48 -12.96 -8.68
CA GLY A 17 7.99 -14.09 -9.44
C GLY A 17 8.08 -13.80 -10.93
N SER A 18 7.58 -14.71 -11.76
CA SER A 18 7.48 -14.54 -13.22
C SER A 18 6.25 -13.73 -13.68
N GLY A 19 5.36 -13.35 -12.75
CA GLY A 19 4.12 -12.67 -13.11
C GLY A 19 2.94 -13.60 -13.49
N GLN A 20 3.08 -14.90 -13.28
CA GLN A 20 2.05 -15.89 -13.65
C GLN A 20 0.64 -15.58 -13.08
N PRO A 21 0.46 -15.16 -11.82
CA PRO A 21 -0.86 -14.86 -11.29
C PRO A 21 -1.61 -13.76 -12.06
N TRP A 22 -0.88 -12.92 -12.78
CA TRP A 22 -1.41 -11.78 -13.55
C TRP A 22 -1.36 -12.00 -15.07
N ASP A 23 -1.08 -13.21 -15.55
CA ASP A 23 -0.86 -13.54 -16.99
C ASP A 23 0.26 -12.67 -17.61
N LEU A 24 1.32 -12.43 -16.85
CA LEU A 24 2.48 -11.59 -17.22
C LEU A 24 3.79 -12.40 -17.39
N ASP A 25 3.73 -13.73 -17.45
CA ASP A 25 4.85 -14.64 -17.68
C ASP A 25 5.06 -14.93 -19.18
N ARG A 26 4.95 -13.90 -20.01
CA ARG A 26 4.98 -14.02 -21.46
C ARG A 26 6.41 -13.97 -22.00
N LEU A 27 6.63 -14.61 -23.17
CA LEU A 27 7.91 -14.60 -23.87
C LEU A 27 8.32 -13.18 -24.30
N TYR A 28 7.33 -12.37 -24.71
CA TYR A 28 7.53 -10.95 -25.09
C TYR A 28 6.59 -10.08 -24.27
N GLY A 29 7.15 -9.08 -23.60
CA GLY A 29 6.41 -8.27 -22.65
C GLY A 29 6.39 -8.92 -21.26
N GLY A 30 5.30 -8.75 -20.50
CA GLY A 30 5.17 -9.31 -19.14
C GLY A 30 5.69 -8.38 -18.05
N VAL A 31 6.09 -8.96 -16.91
CA VAL A 31 6.62 -8.21 -15.76
C VAL A 31 8.12 -8.38 -15.64
N PHE A 32 8.82 -7.28 -15.36
CA PHE A 32 10.26 -7.23 -15.11
C PHE A 32 10.51 -6.55 -13.77
N ILE A 33 11.37 -7.14 -12.97
CA ILE A 33 11.84 -6.54 -11.72
C ILE A 33 13.09 -5.75 -12.06
N LEU A 34 13.09 -4.47 -11.71
CA LEU A 34 14.12 -3.50 -12.03
C LEU A 34 14.73 -2.97 -10.71
N PRO A 35 15.70 -3.69 -10.12
CA PRO A 35 16.43 -3.20 -8.96
C PRO A 35 17.47 -2.15 -9.39
N PRO A 36 17.94 -1.29 -8.47
CA PRO A 36 19.11 -0.45 -8.75
C PRO A 36 20.31 -1.34 -9.09
N TYR A 37 21.15 -0.92 -10.03
CA TYR A 37 22.28 -1.70 -10.49
C TYR A 37 23.57 -0.88 -10.60
N MET A 38 24.71 -1.56 -10.51
CA MET A 38 26.02 -0.94 -10.67
C MET A 38 26.24 -0.54 -12.12
N GLY A 39 26.18 0.76 -12.41
CA GLY A 39 26.60 1.31 -13.70
C GLY A 39 28.11 1.55 -13.76
N GLY A 40 28.64 1.94 -14.94
CA GLY A 40 30.09 2.15 -15.17
C GLY A 40 30.75 3.25 -14.32
N LYS A 41 30.00 4.05 -13.57
CA LYS A 41 30.48 5.09 -12.66
C LYS A 41 30.26 4.77 -11.17
N GLY A 42 29.89 3.56 -10.82
CA GLY A 42 29.43 3.15 -9.48
C GLY A 42 27.93 2.94 -9.45
N GLY A 43 27.46 1.96 -8.69
CA GLY A 43 26.01 1.74 -8.49
C GLY A 43 25.53 2.59 -7.33
N GLU A 44 24.46 3.28 -7.55
CA GLU A 44 23.81 4.05 -6.52
C GLU A 44 22.38 3.55 -6.35
N TRP A 45 21.90 3.57 -5.11
CA TRP A 45 20.49 3.39 -4.81
C TRP A 45 19.67 4.45 -5.55
N TYR A 46 18.41 4.15 -5.83
CA TYR A 46 17.51 5.20 -6.32
C TYR A 46 17.45 6.34 -5.31
N SER A 47 17.90 7.53 -5.69
CA SER A 47 17.95 8.71 -4.84
C SER A 47 16.57 9.35 -4.66
N GLY A 48 15.63 9.07 -5.57
CA GLY A 48 14.27 9.58 -5.55
C GLY A 48 13.40 8.88 -6.59
N THR A 49 12.13 9.24 -6.62
CA THR A 49 11.13 8.62 -7.50
C THR A 49 11.41 8.90 -8.99
N ALA A 50 11.90 10.09 -9.33
CA ALA A 50 12.30 10.46 -10.69
C ALA A 50 13.60 9.76 -11.10
N ASN A 51 14.60 9.67 -10.21
CA ASN A 51 15.85 8.96 -10.46
C ASN A 51 15.61 7.48 -10.73
N ALA A 52 14.65 6.85 -10.06
CA ALA A 52 14.29 5.46 -10.32
C ALA A 52 13.84 5.24 -11.77
N ILE A 53 13.08 6.15 -12.34
CA ILE A 53 12.71 6.10 -13.76
C ILE A 53 13.90 6.46 -14.67
N TYR A 54 14.71 7.45 -14.29
CA TYR A 54 15.91 7.84 -15.03
C TYR A 54 16.88 6.67 -15.22
N GLN A 55 17.22 5.95 -14.15
CA GLN A 55 18.13 4.80 -14.23
C GLN A 55 17.58 3.69 -15.14
N ASN A 56 16.27 3.62 -15.35
CA ASN A 56 15.60 2.60 -16.15
C ASN A 56 15.11 3.11 -17.53
N MET A 57 15.56 4.28 -17.98
CA MET A 57 15.15 4.81 -19.28
C MET A 57 15.46 3.86 -20.45
N ASN A 58 16.59 3.15 -20.40
CA ASN A 58 16.95 2.19 -21.43
C ASN A 58 15.94 1.04 -21.54
N PHE A 59 15.38 0.57 -20.41
CA PHE A 59 14.32 -0.43 -20.41
C PHE A 59 13.06 0.11 -21.10
N ILE A 60 12.68 1.35 -20.82
CA ILE A 60 11.50 1.98 -21.44
C ILE A 60 11.74 2.18 -22.95
N ASP A 61 12.93 2.64 -23.33
CA ASP A 61 13.31 2.87 -24.73
C ASP A 61 13.25 1.60 -25.59
N LEU A 62 13.44 0.39 -25.01
CA LEU A 62 13.30 -0.87 -25.75
C LEU A 62 11.91 -1.03 -26.37
N TYR A 63 10.87 -0.44 -25.76
CA TYR A 63 9.48 -0.51 -26.24
C TYR A 63 9.08 0.70 -27.07
N ASN A 64 9.92 1.74 -27.15
CA ASN A 64 9.66 2.99 -27.87
C ASN A 64 8.22 3.52 -27.69
N PRO A 65 7.75 3.69 -26.43
CA PRO A 65 6.37 4.07 -26.18
C PRO A 65 6.14 5.55 -26.47
N GLU A 66 4.92 5.92 -26.87
CA GLU A 66 4.51 7.32 -26.96
C GLU A 66 4.19 7.87 -25.56
N TYR A 67 3.57 7.04 -24.72
CA TYR A 67 3.14 7.38 -23.36
C TYR A 67 3.67 6.36 -22.36
N VAL A 68 3.95 6.83 -21.14
CA VAL A 68 4.36 6.01 -20.00
C VAL A 68 3.40 6.26 -18.86
N LEU A 69 2.84 5.18 -18.30
CA LEU A 69 2.06 5.19 -17.07
C LEU A 69 2.98 4.88 -15.90
N ILE A 70 3.02 5.75 -14.90
CA ILE A 70 3.81 5.61 -13.67
C ILE A 70 2.84 5.49 -12.51
N LEU A 71 3.02 4.46 -11.67
CA LEU A 71 2.15 4.12 -10.55
C LEU A 71 2.96 4.05 -9.26
N SER A 72 2.41 4.58 -8.17
CA SER A 72 2.88 4.26 -6.81
C SER A 72 2.47 2.83 -6.44
N GLY A 73 3.30 2.15 -5.65
CA GLY A 73 3.12 0.74 -5.30
C GLY A 73 2.37 0.51 -3.98
N ASP A 74 2.08 1.57 -3.22
CA ASP A 74 1.52 1.52 -1.86
C ASP A 74 0.12 2.13 -1.73
N HIS A 75 -0.62 2.21 -2.83
CA HIS A 75 -1.97 2.75 -2.86
C HIS A 75 -3.01 1.68 -3.19
N ILE A 76 -4.13 1.71 -2.50
CA ILE A 76 -5.27 0.82 -2.71
C ILE A 76 -6.35 1.55 -3.50
N TYR A 77 -6.60 1.12 -4.72
CA TYR A 77 -7.64 1.68 -5.59
C TYR A 77 -7.89 0.74 -6.79
N LYS A 78 -8.95 0.99 -7.54
CA LYS A 78 -9.28 0.28 -8.77
C LYS A 78 -9.61 1.31 -9.84
N MET A 79 -8.75 1.45 -10.87
CA MET A 79 -8.86 2.48 -11.89
C MET A 79 -8.74 1.91 -13.30
N ASN A 80 -9.60 2.35 -14.21
CA ASN A 80 -9.43 2.11 -15.64
C ASN A 80 -8.48 3.17 -16.23
N TYR A 81 -7.24 2.77 -16.47
CA TYR A 81 -6.20 3.65 -17.00
C TYR A 81 -6.43 4.07 -18.46
N ASP A 82 -7.22 3.31 -19.23
CA ASP A 82 -7.55 3.69 -20.61
C ASP A 82 -8.35 4.99 -20.66
N LEU A 83 -9.28 5.19 -19.71
CA LEU A 83 -10.03 6.46 -19.62
C LEU A 83 -9.11 7.65 -19.31
N MET A 84 -8.13 7.45 -18.45
CA MET A 84 -7.12 8.47 -18.15
C MET A 84 -6.21 8.74 -19.36
N LEU A 85 -5.83 7.70 -20.10
CA LEU A 85 -5.03 7.83 -21.31
C LEU A 85 -5.80 8.55 -22.43
N ASP A 86 -7.08 8.25 -22.61
CA ASP A 86 -7.93 8.94 -23.58
C ASP A 86 -8.08 10.43 -23.22
N PHE A 87 -8.25 10.74 -21.93
CA PHE A 87 -8.25 12.13 -21.44
C PHE A 87 -6.90 12.81 -21.76
N HIS A 88 -5.78 12.15 -21.47
CA HIS A 88 -4.43 12.65 -21.76
C HIS A 88 -4.24 12.99 -23.25
N LYS A 89 -4.66 12.09 -24.13
CA LYS A 89 -4.62 12.28 -25.58
C LYS A 89 -5.53 13.42 -26.05
N HIS A 90 -6.77 13.47 -25.53
CA HIS A 90 -7.74 14.50 -25.87
C HIS A 90 -7.24 15.91 -25.50
N LYS A 91 -6.62 16.04 -24.32
CA LYS A 91 -6.00 17.29 -23.86
C LYS A 91 -4.66 17.60 -24.56
N ASN A 92 -4.13 16.66 -25.36
CA ASN A 92 -2.78 16.75 -25.92
C ASN A 92 -1.76 17.12 -24.83
N ALA A 93 -1.86 16.44 -23.69
CA ALA A 93 -1.10 16.71 -22.49
C ALA A 93 0.37 16.26 -22.61
N ASP A 94 1.27 16.89 -21.87
CA ASP A 94 2.63 16.44 -21.64
C ASP A 94 2.70 15.58 -20.38
N CYS A 95 1.87 15.92 -19.38
CA CYS A 95 1.64 15.14 -18.16
C CYS A 95 0.16 15.19 -17.77
N THR A 96 -0.40 14.07 -17.35
CA THR A 96 -1.69 13.97 -16.66
C THR A 96 -1.47 13.33 -15.32
N ILE A 97 -1.98 13.96 -14.27
CA ILE A 97 -1.90 13.51 -12.88
C ILE A 97 -3.28 13.07 -12.44
N ALA A 98 -3.42 11.82 -11.99
CA ALA A 98 -4.65 11.41 -11.34
C ALA A 98 -4.76 12.06 -9.96
N VAL A 99 -5.92 12.62 -9.67
CA VAL A 99 -6.18 13.39 -8.46
C VAL A 99 -7.47 12.96 -7.80
N ILE A 100 -7.55 13.14 -6.48
CA ILE A 100 -8.74 12.88 -5.69
C ILE A 100 -8.91 13.99 -4.65
N LYS A 101 -10.18 14.30 -4.30
CA LYS A 101 -10.46 15.20 -3.19
C LYS A 101 -10.35 14.46 -1.87
N VAL A 102 -9.46 14.90 -1.01
CA VAL A 102 -9.27 14.36 0.34
C VAL A 102 -9.83 15.33 1.40
N PRO A 103 -10.10 14.85 2.63
CA PRO A 103 -10.36 15.74 3.76
C PRO A 103 -9.25 16.79 3.92
N TRP A 104 -9.61 18.03 4.29
CA TRP A 104 -8.63 19.11 4.43
C TRP A 104 -7.53 18.80 5.44
N GLU A 105 -7.86 18.06 6.49
CA GLU A 105 -6.94 17.63 7.55
C GLU A 105 -5.84 16.69 7.03
N GLU A 106 -6.12 15.97 5.94
CA GLU A 106 -5.19 15.03 5.32
C GLU A 106 -4.40 15.64 4.16
N ALA A 107 -4.86 16.76 3.60
CA ALA A 107 -4.31 17.34 2.38
C ALA A 107 -2.80 17.64 2.48
N GLY A 108 -2.32 18.03 3.67
CA GLY A 108 -0.89 18.28 3.91
C GLY A 108 0.02 17.05 3.85
N ARG A 109 -0.55 15.84 3.73
CA ARG A 109 0.23 14.60 3.58
C ARG A 109 0.63 14.32 2.13
N PHE A 110 -0.03 14.97 1.17
CA PHE A 110 0.08 14.69 -0.25
C PHE A 110 0.59 15.89 -1.04
N GLY A 111 1.04 15.65 -2.26
CA GLY A 111 1.16 16.71 -3.25
C GLY A 111 -0.24 17.21 -3.62
N VAL A 112 -0.50 18.48 -3.42
CA VAL A 112 -1.79 19.10 -3.74
C VAL A 112 -1.68 20.07 -4.90
N MET A 113 -2.75 20.24 -5.63
CA MET A 113 -2.73 21.10 -6.82
C MET A 113 -4.00 21.91 -6.99
N ASN A 114 -3.87 23.03 -7.69
CA ASN A 114 -4.96 23.81 -8.19
C ASN A 114 -5.01 23.68 -9.72
N ALA A 115 -6.22 23.49 -10.24
CA ALA A 115 -6.50 23.40 -11.67
C ALA A 115 -7.62 24.36 -12.04
N ASP A 116 -7.62 24.80 -13.30
CA ASP A 116 -8.68 25.63 -13.86
C ASP A 116 -9.92 24.80 -14.28
N GLU A 117 -10.92 25.46 -14.85
CA GLU A 117 -12.16 24.83 -15.32
C GLU A 117 -11.94 23.80 -16.43
N ASP A 118 -10.82 23.92 -17.18
CA ASP A 118 -10.40 22.95 -18.21
C ASP A 118 -9.52 21.83 -17.64
N SER A 119 -9.40 21.75 -16.32
CA SER A 119 -8.55 20.81 -15.58
C SER A 119 -7.04 21.02 -15.79
N ARG A 120 -6.60 22.18 -16.33
CA ARG A 120 -5.19 22.49 -16.47
C ARG A 120 -4.61 22.89 -15.13
N ILE A 121 -3.53 22.22 -14.73
CA ILE A 121 -2.82 22.49 -13.47
C ILE A 121 -2.01 23.77 -13.62
N PHE A 122 -2.20 24.72 -12.71
CA PHE A 122 -1.44 25.97 -12.66
C PHE A 122 -0.62 26.13 -11.39
N GLU A 123 -0.90 25.34 -10.34
CA GLU A 123 -0.16 25.36 -9.07
C GLU A 123 -0.05 23.92 -8.53
N PHE A 124 1.13 23.58 -8.01
CA PHE A 124 1.40 22.32 -7.33
C PHE A 124 2.30 22.57 -6.12
N GLU A 125 1.94 21.99 -4.97
CA GLU A 125 2.71 22.07 -3.73
C GLU A 125 2.87 20.67 -3.14
N GLU A 126 4.12 20.23 -2.94
CA GLU A 126 4.43 18.93 -2.34
C GLU A 126 4.36 19.02 -0.82
N LYS A 127 3.42 18.29 -0.21
CA LYS A 127 3.21 18.16 1.24
C LYS A 127 3.24 19.51 1.98
N PRO A 128 2.40 20.48 1.61
CA PRO A 128 2.41 21.80 2.21
C PRO A 128 1.93 21.75 3.66
N ARG A 129 2.50 22.60 4.52
CA ARG A 129 2.05 22.75 5.91
C ARG A 129 0.65 23.37 6.00
N GLU A 130 0.34 24.27 5.11
CA GLU A 130 -0.95 24.95 4.99
C GLU A 130 -1.46 24.76 3.56
N PRO A 131 -2.20 23.66 3.28
CA PRO A 131 -2.65 23.36 1.94
C PRO A 131 -3.67 24.40 1.43
N LYS A 132 -3.45 24.90 0.22
CA LYS A 132 -4.38 25.81 -0.47
C LYS A 132 -5.45 25.05 -1.27
N SER A 133 -5.29 23.76 -1.41
CA SER A 133 -6.20 22.87 -2.12
C SER A 133 -6.29 21.53 -1.40
N ASN A 134 -7.42 20.85 -1.53
CA ASN A 134 -7.57 19.48 -1.09
C ASN A 134 -7.61 18.48 -2.26
N LEU A 135 -7.23 18.95 -3.47
CA LEU A 135 -7.09 18.10 -4.65
C LEU A 135 -5.71 17.43 -4.61
N ALA A 136 -5.66 16.22 -4.09
CA ALA A 136 -4.43 15.47 -3.82
C ALA A 136 -4.00 14.63 -5.02
N SER A 137 -2.69 14.57 -5.27
CA SER A 137 -2.08 13.62 -6.21
C SER A 137 -2.22 12.20 -5.69
N MET A 138 -2.67 11.30 -6.56
CA MET A 138 -2.74 9.88 -6.27
C MET A 138 -1.41 9.13 -6.55
N GLY A 139 -0.33 9.83 -6.94
CA GLY A 139 0.89 9.16 -7.36
C GLY A 139 0.74 8.34 -8.65
N VAL A 140 -0.25 8.67 -9.46
CA VAL A 140 -0.55 8.02 -10.74
C VAL A 140 -0.40 9.07 -11.84
N TYR A 141 0.53 8.82 -12.76
CA TYR A 141 0.92 9.78 -13.80
C TYR A 141 0.90 9.14 -15.17
N ILE A 142 0.40 9.87 -16.18
CA ILE A 142 0.67 9.56 -17.60
C ILE A 142 1.52 10.68 -18.18
N PHE A 143 2.67 10.32 -18.71
CA PHE A 143 3.56 11.25 -19.37
C PHE A 143 3.71 10.92 -20.85
N ARG A 144 3.86 11.92 -21.68
CA ARG A 144 4.46 11.77 -22.99
C ARG A 144 5.94 11.40 -22.82
N TRP A 145 6.34 10.18 -23.25
CA TRP A 145 7.67 9.65 -22.94
C TRP A 145 8.82 10.58 -23.34
N LYS A 146 8.77 11.10 -24.56
CA LYS A 146 9.81 12.02 -25.05
C LYS A 146 9.99 13.22 -24.13
N LYS A 147 8.88 13.79 -23.65
CA LYS A 147 8.91 14.96 -22.76
C LYS A 147 9.44 14.58 -21.38
N LEU A 148 8.96 13.50 -20.79
CA LEU A 148 9.46 13.02 -19.51
C LEU A 148 10.97 12.77 -19.54
N LYS A 149 11.47 12.11 -20.60
CA LYS A 149 12.89 11.81 -20.76
C LYS A 149 13.76 13.07 -20.76
N GLU A 150 13.32 14.15 -21.42
CA GLU A 150 14.02 15.44 -21.44
C GLU A 150 14.15 16.02 -20.01
N TYR A 151 13.09 15.94 -19.21
CA TYR A 151 13.09 16.45 -17.84
C TYR A 151 13.87 15.56 -16.87
N LEU A 152 13.82 14.24 -17.02
CA LEU A 152 14.62 13.31 -16.21
C LEU A 152 16.12 13.54 -16.39
N ILE A 153 16.57 13.79 -17.62
CA ILE A 153 18.00 14.08 -17.90
C ILE A 153 18.41 15.40 -17.24
N LYS A 154 17.59 16.46 -17.37
CA LYS A 154 17.86 17.75 -16.75
C LYS A 154 17.87 17.70 -15.23
N ASP A 155 16.97 16.91 -14.65
CA ASP A 155 16.82 16.75 -13.20
C ASP A 155 18.03 16.01 -12.61
N GLU A 156 18.54 15.00 -13.31
CA GLU A 156 19.75 14.27 -12.91
C GLU A 156 21.04 15.11 -13.02
N GLU A 157 21.08 16.11 -13.91
CA GLU A 157 22.21 17.05 -14.05
C GLU A 157 22.20 18.14 -12.97
N ASP A 158 21.09 18.32 -12.24
CA ASP A 158 20.97 19.31 -11.16
C ASP A 158 21.38 18.70 -9.81
N GLU A 159 22.58 19.03 -9.36
CA GLU A 159 23.13 18.56 -8.07
C GLU A 159 22.28 18.95 -6.85
N ASN A 160 21.36 19.90 -6.98
CA ASN A 160 20.46 20.33 -5.91
C ASN A 160 19.08 19.67 -5.96
N SER A 161 18.86 18.79 -6.94
CA SER A 161 17.60 18.07 -7.03
C SER A 161 17.51 16.94 -6.03
N ASP A 162 16.31 16.76 -5.42
CA ASP A 162 15.96 15.57 -4.66
C ASP A 162 15.62 14.38 -5.58
N ASN A 163 15.66 14.56 -6.89
CA ASN A 163 15.26 13.59 -7.93
C ASN A 163 13.84 13.01 -7.70
N ASP A 164 12.92 13.87 -7.33
CA ASP A 164 11.55 13.52 -6.98
C ASP A 164 10.53 14.15 -7.92
N PHE A 165 9.48 13.40 -8.27
CA PHE A 165 8.43 13.92 -9.18
C PHE A 165 7.73 15.15 -8.59
N GLY A 166 7.32 15.09 -7.33
CA GLY A 166 6.56 16.16 -6.68
C GLY A 166 7.41 17.38 -6.35
N LYS A 167 8.62 17.17 -5.82
CA LYS A 167 9.47 18.28 -5.41
C LYS A 167 10.18 18.98 -6.56
N ASN A 168 10.57 18.25 -7.60
CA ASN A 168 11.45 18.77 -8.63
C ASN A 168 10.79 18.75 -10.02
N LEU A 169 10.43 17.59 -10.54
CA LEU A 169 10.06 17.41 -11.94
C LEU A 169 8.76 18.15 -12.31
N ILE A 170 7.68 17.94 -11.55
CA ILE A 170 6.37 18.59 -11.79
C ILE A 170 6.49 20.12 -11.67
N PRO A 171 7.12 20.70 -10.62
CA PRO A 171 7.35 22.13 -10.54
C PRO A 171 8.19 22.71 -11.69
N GLN A 172 9.22 21.97 -12.17
CA GLN A 172 10.01 22.39 -13.34
C GLN A 172 9.16 22.44 -14.61
N MET A 173 8.33 21.42 -14.84
CA MET A 173 7.42 21.36 -15.98
C MET A 173 6.38 22.49 -15.94
N LEU A 174 5.83 22.80 -14.75
CA LEU A 174 4.90 23.93 -14.56
C LEU A 174 5.57 25.28 -14.88
N LYS A 175 6.79 25.51 -14.38
CA LYS A 175 7.56 26.74 -14.67
C LYS A 175 7.87 26.90 -16.18
N ALA A 176 8.04 25.78 -16.88
CA ALA A 176 8.24 25.77 -18.33
C ALA A 176 6.93 25.89 -19.12
N CYS A 177 5.78 26.08 -18.44
CA CYS A 177 4.45 26.17 -19.04
C CYS A 177 4.05 24.94 -19.88
N GLU A 178 4.57 23.77 -19.56
CA GLU A 178 4.15 22.52 -20.16
C GLU A 178 2.66 22.23 -19.90
N LYS A 179 2.08 21.32 -20.67
CA LYS A 179 0.65 21.00 -20.59
C LYS A 179 0.38 19.93 -19.54
N LEU A 180 0.20 20.37 -18.29
CA LEU A 180 -0.14 19.50 -17.16
C LEU A 180 -1.64 19.57 -16.86
N TYR A 181 -2.27 18.40 -16.74
CA TYR A 181 -3.71 18.29 -16.48
C TYR A 181 -4.01 17.37 -15.31
N ALA A 182 -5.03 17.73 -14.55
CA ALA A 182 -5.58 16.93 -13.46
C ALA A 182 -6.71 16.03 -13.99
N TYR A 183 -6.60 14.72 -13.78
CA TYR A 183 -7.65 13.75 -14.05
C TYR A 183 -8.33 13.38 -12.72
N GLU A 184 -9.54 13.90 -12.48
CA GLU A 184 -10.27 13.63 -11.23
C GLU A 184 -10.78 12.19 -11.22
N PHE A 185 -10.21 11.37 -10.35
CA PHE A 185 -10.64 10.00 -10.10
C PHE A 185 -11.86 9.99 -9.18
N LYS A 186 -12.83 9.14 -9.52
CA LYS A 186 -14.03 8.90 -8.73
C LYS A 186 -14.07 7.44 -8.32
N GLY A 187 -13.82 7.16 -7.07
CA GLY A 187 -13.80 5.80 -6.53
C GLY A 187 -13.07 5.76 -5.19
N TYR A 188 -12.95 4.56 -4.66
CA TYR A 188 -12.15 4.34 -3.45
C TYR A 188 -10.66 4.50 -3.76
N TRP A 189 -9.98 5.25 -2.90
CA TRP A 189 -8.53 5.37 -2.91
C TRP A 189 -8.01 5.57 -1.48
N LYS A 190 -6.94 4.84 -1.13
CA LYS A 190 -6.26 4.99 0.16
C LYS A 190 -4.76 4.77 0.00
N ASP A 191 -3.97 5.69 0.50
CA ASP A 191 -2.53 5.53 0.73
C ASP A 191 -2.33 4.76 2.03
N VAL A 192 -1.63 3.61 1.95
CA VAL A 192 -1.36 2.74 3.10
C VAL A 192 0.07 2.90 3.65
N GLY A 193 0.68 4.05 3.45
CA GLY A 193 2.02 4.39 3.92
C GLY A 193 2.17 4.52 5.45
N THR A 194 1.11 4.37 6.23
CA THR A 194 1.16 4.35 7.70
C THR A 194 0.46 3.12 8.27
N ILE A 195 0.84 2.70 9.49
CA ILE A 195 0.20 1.58 10.19
C ILE A 195 -1.32 1.81 10.35
N ALA A 196 -1.71 3.03 10.69
CA ALA A 196 -3.11 3.40 10.85
C ALA A 196 -3.87 3.27 9.52
N SER A 197 -3.36 3.84 8.43
CA SER A 197 -4.02 3.76 7.12
C SER A 197 -4.04 2.34 6.55
N LEU A 198 -3.04 1.51 6.84
CA LEU A 198 -3.05 0.09 6.50
C LEU A 198 -4.17 -0.65 7.25
N TRP A 199 -4.29 -0.41 8.56
CA TRP A 199 -5.36 -1.00 9.38
C TRP A 199 -6.74 -0.55 8.88
N GLU A 200 -6.92 0.75 8.66
CA GLU A 200 -8.17 1.31 8.17
C GLU A 200 -8.55 0.75 6.79
N ALA A 201 -7.61 0.67 5.84
CA ALA A 201 -7.88 0.12 4.51
C ALA A 201 -8.36 -1.33 4.55
N ASN A 202 -7.87 -2.12 5.51
CA ASN A 202 -8.35 -3.48 5.74
C ASN A 202 -9.74 -3.49 6.38
N MET A 203 -10.01 -2.61 7.36
CA MET A 203 -11.34 -2.51 7.98
C MET A 203 -12.39 -1.97 6.99
N ASP A 204 -12.01 -1.09 6.08
CA ASP A 204 -12.87 -0.58 5.01
C ASP A 204 -13.47 -1.72 4.15
N ILE A 205 -12.75 -2.84 3.99
CA ILE A 205 -13.26 -4.04 3.28
C ILE A 205 -14.47 -4.67 4.01
N LEU A 206 -14.55 -4.52 5.32
CA LEU A 206 -15.61 -5.07 6.14
C LEU A 206 -16.83 -4.12 6.25
N ASP A 207 -16.70 -2.89 5.78
CA ASP A 207 -17.77 -1.88 5.82
C ASP A 207 -18.54 -1.85 4.48
N PRO A 208 -19.82 -2.32 4.46
CA PRO A 208 -20.62 -2.31 3.24
C PRO A 208 -20.91 -0.91 2.68
N SER A 209 -20.69 0.15 3.45
CA SER A 209 -20.89 1.53 3.00
C SER A 209 -19.71 2.07 2.19
N VAL A 210 -18.56 1.43 2.27
CA VAL A 210 -17.36 1.82 1.53
C VAL A 210 -17.40 1.24 0.11
N PRO A 211 -17.26 2.06 -0.93
CA PRO A 211 -17.39 1.62 -2.32
C PRO A 211 -16.12 0.93 -2.84
N ILE A 212 -15.66 -0.10 -2.14
CA ILE A 212 -14.52 -0.94 -2.56
C ILE A 212 -15.06 -2.25 -3.13
N GLU A 213 -15.07 -2.37 -4.46
CA GLU A 213 -15.53 -3.58 -5.15
C GLU A 213 -14.34 -4.48 -5.49
N LEU A 214 -14.02 -5.44 -4.62
CA LEU A 214 -12.96 -6.41 -4.85
C LEU A 214 -13.45 -7.59 -5.72
N ASP A 215 -14.71 -7.96 -5.62
CA ASP A 215 -15.34 -9.13 -6.28
C ASP A 215 -16.17 -8.76 -7.53
N ASP A 216 -15.69 -7.85 -8.35
CA ASP A 216 -16.32 -7.54 -9.63
C ASP A 216 -15.90 -8.57 -10.70
N PRO A 217 -16.76 -9.54 -11.09
CA PRO A 217 -16.36 -10.61 -11.99
C PRO A 217 -15.83 -10.16 -13.35
N PRO A 218 -16.38 -9.11 -14.00
CA PRO A 218 -15.83 -8.56 -15.23
C PRO A 218 -14.45 -7.92 -15.08
N TRP A 219 -14.09 -7.50 -13.87
CA TRP A 219 -12.86 -6.77 -13.59
C TRP A 219 -12.20 -7.21 -12.28
N ARG A 220 -11.76 -8.45 -12.25
CA ARG A 220 -11.13 -9.06 -11.07
C ARG A 220 -9.78 -8.50 -10.75
N ILE A 221 -9.46 -8.43 -9.47
CA ILE A 221 -8.12 -8.22 -8.95
C ILE A 221 -7.48 -9.60 -8.75
N TYR A 222 -6.38 -9.86 -9.45
CA TYR A 222 -5.65 -11.11 -9.37
C TYR A 222 -4.55 -11.03 -8.32
N SER A 223 -4.32 -12.12 -7.61
CA SER A 223 -3.20 -12.29 -6.68
C SER A 223 -2.75 -13.75 -6.67
N ARG A 224 -1.67 -14.04 -5.97
CA ARG A 224 -1.23 -15.43 -5.79
C ARG A 224 -2.26 -16.21 -4.98
N SER A 225 -2.57 -17.43 -5.43
CA SER A 225 -3.36 -18.38 -4.65
C SER A 225 -2.51 -18.98 -3.53
N SER A 226 -3.10 -19.10 -2.34
CA SER A 226 -2.46 -19.77 -1.20
C SER A 226 -2.39 -21.29 -1.37
N ASN A 227 -3.18 -21.88 -2.28
CA ASN A 227 -3.34 -23.32 -2.45
C ASN A 227 -3.65 -24.07 -1.14
N MET A 228 -4.32 -23.41 -0.20
CA MET A 228 -4.73 -23.99 1.07
C MET A 228 -6.14 -24.61 0.97
N PRO A 229 -6.47 -25.58 1.86
CA PRO A 229 -7.82 -26.09 1.95
C PRO A 229 -8.81 -25.00 2.37
N PRO A 230 -10.12 -25.20 2.19
CA PRO A 230 -11.13 -24.31 2.73
C PRO A 230 -10.93 -24.09 4.24
N GLN A 231 -11.42 -22.95 4.74
CA GLN A 231 -11.40 -22.67 6.17
C GLN A 231 -12.25 -23.66 6.99
N TYR A 232 -11.81 -24.01 8.18
CA TYR A 232 -12.57 -24.79 9.15
C TYR A 232 -13.06 -23.87 10.27
N ILE A 233 -14.36 -23.95 10.56
CA ILE A 233 -14.98 -23.21 11.65
C ILE A 233 -15.51 -24.25 12.65
N GLY A 234 -14.98 -24.19 13.86
CA GLY A 234 -15.35 -25.10 14.95
C GLY A 234 -16.80 -24.90 15.42
N GLU A 235 -17.38 -25.93 16.04
CA GLU A 235 -18.78 -25.94 16.50
C GLU A 235 -19.14 -24.79 17.46
N ASN A 236 -18.17 -24.36 18.29
CA ASN A 236 -18.38 -23.31 19.29
C ASN A 236 -17.76 -21.95 18.84
N ALA A 237 -17.25 -21.87 17.64
CA ALA A 237 -16.68 -20.62 17.13
C ALA A 237 -17.77 -19.55 16.93
N VAL A 238 -17.42 -18.29 17.20
CA VAL A 238 -18.32 -17.15 17.01
C VAL A 238 -17.66 -16.18 16.01
N LEU A 239 -18.32 -15.97 14.89
CA LEU A 239 -17.85 -15.04 13.83
C LEU A 239 -18.84 -13.90 13.68
N SER A 240 -18.33 -12.68 13.61
CA SER A 240 -19.12 -11.47 13.35
C SER A 240 -18.33 -10.48 12.51
N ASN A 241 -18.92 -10.02 11.40
CA ASN A 241 -18.34 -9.00 10.52
C ASN A 241 -16.84 -9.19 10.24
N SER A 242 -16.44 -10.37 9.74
CA SER A 242 -15.04 -10.73 9.59
C SER A 242 -14.78 -11.44 8.28
N SER A 243 -13.60 -11.23 7.70
CA SER A 243 -13.13 -11.91 6.50
C SER A 243 -12.16 -13.02 6.89
N ILE A 244 -12.45 -14.24 6.46
CA ILE A 244 -11.70 -15.46 6.82
C ILE A 244 -11.18 -16.09 5.52
N ALA A 245 -9.87 -16.13 5.33
CA ALA A 245 -9.25 -16.72 4.15
C ALA A 245 -9.11 -18.25 4.24
N ASP A 246 -8.72 -18.86 3.11
CA ASP A 246 -8.49 -20.30 3.01
C ASP A 246 -7.42 -20.78 4.02
N GLY A 247 -7.54 -22.02 4.46
CA GLY A 247 -6.62 -22.65 5.39
C GLY A 247 -6.75 -22.19 6.84
N CYS A 248 -7.65 -21.26 7.15
CA CYS A 248 -7.89 -20.85 8.54
C CYS A 248 -8.57 -21.96 9.34
N ASN A 249 -8.18 -22.08 10.61
CA ASN A 249 -8.86 -22.94 11.59
C ASN A 249 -9.32 -22.06 12.77
N VAL A 250 -10.64 -21.91 12.96
CA VAL A 250 -11.20 -21.00 13.97
C VAL A 250 -12.06 -21.80 14.95
N GLU A 251 -11.66 -21.86 16.21
CA GLU A 251 -12.38 -22.46 17.32
C GLU A 251 -12.83 -21.43 18.38
N GLY A 252 -12.29 -20.20 18.28
CA GLY A 252 -12.59 -19.09 19.19
C GLY A 252 -13.57 -18.07 18.61
N ARG A 253 -13.51 -16.85 19.14
CA ARG A 253 -14.34 -15.71 18.71
C ARG A 253 -13.52 -14.76 17.81
N VAL A 254 -14.10 -14.38 16.66
CA VAL A 254 -13.51 -13.41 15.73
C VAL A 254 -14.54 -12.35 15.36
N GLU A 255 -14.26 -11.10 15.68
CA GLU A 255 -15.18 -9.97 15.48
C GLU A 255 -14.48 -8.82 14.75
N ASN A 256 -15.11 -8.27 13.71
CA ASN A 256 -14.62 -7.13 12.94
C ASN A 256 -13.11 -7.25 12.61
N SER A 257 -12.71 -8.41 12.07
CA SER A 257 -11.31 -8.77 11.90
C SER A 257 -11.05 -9.45 10.56
N ILE A 258 -9.81 -9.40 10.12
CA ILE A 258 -9.37 -10.05 8.87
C ILE A 258 -8.34 -11.12 9.21
N LEU A 259 -8.62 -12.36 8.84
CA LEU A 259 -7.72 -13.49 8.94
C LEU A 259 -7.21 -13.88 7.57
N PHE A 260 -5.92 -13.72 7.36
CA PHE A 260 -5.21 -14.13 6.16
C PHE A 260 -5.01 -15.66 6.11
N PRO A 261 -4.53 -16.22 4.96
CA PRO A 261 -4.45 -17.67 4.81
C PRO A 261 -3.67 -18.37 5.89
N GLY A 262 -4.21 -19.51 6.37
CA GLY A 262 -3.54 -20.38 7.32
C GLY A 262 -3.51 -19.90 8.77
N VAL A 263 -4.29 -18.89 9.11
CA VAL A 263 -4.41 -18.42 10.49
C VAL A 263 -5.16 -19.43 11.36
N THR A 264 -4.67 -19.65 12.57
CA THR A 264 -5.34 -20.50 13.58
C THR A 264 -5.77 -19.66 14.77
N VAL A 265 -7.02 -19.83 15.22
CA VAL A 265 -7.57 -19.20 16.42
C VAL A 265 -8.09 -20.29 17.34
N GLY A 266 -7.40 -20.50 18.46
CA GLY A 266 -7.67 -21.55 19.41
C GLY A 266 -8.96 -21.33 20.21
N LYS A 267 -9.36 -22.37 20.93
CA LYS A 267 -10.57 -22.40 21.76
C LYS A 267 -10.56 -21.24 22.76
N ASP A 268 -11.73 -20.61 22.93
CA ASP A 268 -11.97 -19.50 23.86
C ASP A 268 -11.05 -18.26 23.63
N ALA A 269 -10.21 -18.27 22.58
CA ALA A 269 -9.47 -17.08 22.18
C ALA A 269 -10.41 -16.03 21.55
N VAL A 270 -10.08 -14.75 21.72
CA VAL A 270 -10.86 -13.62 21.19
C VAL A 270 -9.97 -12.75 20.32
N VAL A 271 -10.40 -12.52 19.10
CA VAL A 271 -9.76 -11.62 18.13
C VAL A 271 -10.77 -10.57 17.72
N SER A 272 -10.48 -9.29 17.98
CA SER A 272 -11.39 -8.20 17.65
C SER A 272 -10.66 -7.02 17.03
N ASN A 273 -11.28 -6.38 16.03
CA ASN A 273 -10.77 -5.19 15.32
C ASN A 273 -9.31 -5.35 14.88
N SER A 274 -8.92 -6.53 14.41
CA SER A 274 -7.53 -6.90 14.21
C SER A 274 -7.28 -7.54 12.85
N ILE A 275 -6.04 -7.45 12.40
CA ILE A 275 -5.56 -8.05 11.16
C ILE A 275 -4.51 -9.10 11.53
N LEU A 276 -4.76 -10.35 11.16
CA LEU A 276 -3.84 -11.46 11.35
C LEU A 276 -3.28 -11.89 10.00
N MET A 277 -2.00 -11.67 9.78
CA MET A 277 -1.30 -11.98 8.53
C MET A 277 -1.10 -13.50 8.36
N PRO A 278 -0.66 -13.98 7.18
CA PRO A 278 -0.57 -15.42 6.90
C PRO A 278 0.17 -16.23 7.96
N GLY A 279 -0.38 -17.39 8.33
CA GLY A 279 0.26 -18.34 9.21
C GLY A 279 0.34 -17.93 10.68
N VAL A 280 -0.34 -16.88 11.10
CA VAL A 280 -0.44 -16.49 12.52
C VAL A 280 -1.15 -17.56 13.32
N SER A 281 -0.60 -17.89 14.49
CA SER A 281 -1.18 -18.85 15.42
C SER A 281 -1.56 -18.17 16.73
N VAL A 282 -2.85 -18.23 17.08
CA VAL A 282 -3.41 -17.73 18.33
C VAL A 282 -3.85 -18.94 19.17
N SER A 283 -3.23 -19.14 20.34
CA SER A 283 -3.54 -20.24 21.24
C SER A 283 -4.80 -19.99 22.07
N GLU A 284 -5.20 -20.99 22.83
CA GLU A 284 -6.37 -20.95 23.70
C GLU A 284 -6.37 -19.74 24.68
N ASP A 285 -7.54 -19.21 24.99
CA ASP A 285 -7.77 -18.12 25.97
C ASP A 285 -6.99 -16.81 25.65
N ALA A 286 -6.33 -16.69 24.50
CA ALA A 286 -5.61 -15.47 24.14
C ALA A 286 -6.57 -14.35 23.73
N LEU A 287 -6.20 -13.10 24.01
CA LEU A 287 -6.97 -11.91 23.65
C LEU A 287 -6.16 -11.01 22.73
N ILE A 288 -6.72 -10.68 21.57
CA ILE A 288 -6.12 -9.74 20.60
C ILE A 288 -7.15 -8.66 20.27
N GLU A 289 -6.78 -7.41 20.47
CA GLU A 289 -7.65 -6.27 20.20
C GLU A 289 -6.89 -5.12 19.55
N TYR A 290 -7.42 -4.52 18.47
CA TYR A 290 -6.82 -3.41 17.73
C TYR A 290 -5.34 -3.63 17.40
N ALA A 291 -5.07 -4.74 16.71
CA ALA A 291 -3.70 -5.13 16.41
C ALA A 291 -3.52 -5.54 14.93
N ILE A 292 -2.30 -5.37 14.46
CA ILE A 292 -1.78 -6.01 13.26
C ILE A 292 -0.74 -7.03 13.71
N ILE A 293 -1.01 -8.30 13.46
CA ILE A 293 -0.12 -9.40 13.78
C ILE A 293 0.53 -9.88 12.47
N ALA A 294 1.84 -9.70 12.34
CA ALA A 294 2.55 -10.04 11.12
C ALA A 294 2.76 -11.56 10.96
N GLU A 295 3.21 -11.95 9.79
CA GLU A 295 3.27 -13.32 9.31
C GLU A 295 3.99 -14.28 10.26
N ASN A 296 3.43 -15.49 10.42
CA ASN A 296 3.98 -16.57 11.23
C ASN A 296 4.23 -16.24 12.72
N ALA A 297 3.68 -15.13 13.22
CA ALA A 297 3.74 -14.80 14.64
C ALA A 297 2.90 -15.77 15.47
N ARG A 298 3.30 -15.98 16.74
CA ARG A 298 2.65 -16.90 17.67
C ARG A 298 2.21 -16.15 18.91
N ILE A 299 0.92 -16.21 19.21
CA ILE A 299 0.34 -15.67 20.43
C ILE A 299 0.00 -16.84 21.32
N CYS A 300 0.76 -17.03 22.39
CA CYS A 300 0.62 -18.19 23.27
C CYS A 300 -0.61 -18.09 24.19
N LYS A 301 -0.88 -19.17 24.92
CA LYS A 301 -2.04 -19.32 25.77
C LYS A 301 -2.20 -18.17 26.77
N SER A 302 -3.42 -17.65 26.86
CA SER A 302 -3.82 -16.57 27.76
C SER A 302 -3.01 -15.27 27.59
N ALA A 303 -2.23 -15.11 26.51
CA ALA A 303 -1.55 -13.85 26.22
C ALA A 303 -2.57 -12.76 25.83
N ARG A 304 -2.22 -11.50 26.11
CA ARG A 304 -3.07 -10.35 25.80
C ARG A 304 -2.32 -9.35 24.96
N VAL A 305 -2.83 -9.05 23.77
CA VAL A 305 -2.23 -8.10 22.80
C VAL A 305 -3.20 -6.97 22.53
N GLY A 306 -2.74 -5.73 22.72
CA GLY A 306 -3.58 -4.55 22.57
C GLY A 306 -4.51 -4.33 23.78
N GLU A 307 -4.05 -4.71 24.97
CA GLU A 307 -4.87 -4.64 26.19
C GLU A 307 -5.50 -3.25 26.36
N TRP A 308 -6.81 -3.28 26.48
CA TRP A 308 -7.65 -2.11 26.58
C TRP A 308 -7.62 -1.53 28.01
N LYS A 309 -6.90 -0.44 28.18
CA LYS A 309 -7.24 0.51 29.26
C LYS A 309 -8.32 1.42 28.71
N LYS A 310 -9.45 1.61 29.43
CA LYS A 310 -10.53 2.54 29.03
C LYS A 310 -9.92 3.79 28.41
N PRO A 311 -10.37 4.24 27.21
CA PRO A 311 -9.78 5.40 26.58
C PRO A 311 -9.80 6.57 27.56
N GLU A 312 -8.67 7.22 27.72
CA GLU A 312 -8.63 8.51 28.41
C GLU A 312 -9.58 9.43 27.65
N ILE A 313 -10.48 10.08 28.39
CA ILE A 313 -11.46 11.01 27.84
C ILE A 313 -10.68 12.06 27.03
N GLY A 314 -10.79 12.02 25.70
CA GLY A 314 -10.13 12.98 24.78
C GLY A 314 -9.21 12.39 23.71
N LYS A 315 -8.81 11.12 23.74
CA LYS A 315 -8.11 10.47 22.64
C LYS A 315 -9.11 9.87 21.65
N LEU A 316 -9.26 10.51 20.50
CA LEU A 316 -10.22 10.12 19.45
C LEU A 316 -9.80 8.87 18.66
N HIS A 317 -8.55 8.45 18.72
CA HIS A 317 -8.02 7.31 17.96
C HIS A 317 -7.37 6.30 18.89
N ARG A 318 -7.75 5.03 18.75
CA ARG A 318 -7.06 3.91 19.39
C ARG A 318 -5.73 3.69 18.67
N GLU A 319 -4.65 3.52 19.41
CA GLU A 319 -3.33 3.22 18.86
C GLU A 319 -3.27 1.74 18.49
N ILE A 320 -2.87 1.44 17.26
CA ILE A 320 -2.77 0.07 16.73
C ILE A 320 -1.52 -0.61 17.29
N THR A 321 -1.70 -1.79 17.89
CA THR A 321 -0.59 -2.63 18.34
C THR A 321 -0.02 -3.43 17.16
N VAL A 322 1.30 -3.52 17.05
CA VAL A 322 1.95 -4.25 15.96
C VAL A 322 2.85 -5.35 16.53
N ILE A 323 2.64 -6.58 16.09
CA ILE A 323 3.54 -7.71 16.37
C ILE A 323 4.27 -8.08 15.09
N GLY A 324 5.59 -8.09 15.14
CA GLY A 324 6.45 -8.41 14.00
C GLY A 324 6.37 -9.86 13.53
N GLY A 325 6.87 -10.10 12.31
CA GLY A 325 6.85 -11.44 11.71
C GLY A 325 7.68 -12.45 12.50
N SER A 326 7.15 -13.67 12.63
CA SER A 326 7.77 -14.80 13.36
C SER A 326 8.04 -14.53 14.86
N VAL A 327 7.47 -13.46 15.41
CA VAL A 327 7.58 -13.12 16.84
C VAL A 327 6.67 -14.02 17.67
N THR A 328 7.14 -14.44 18.83
CA THR A 328 6.36 -15.21 19.81
C THR A 328 6.04 -14.34 21.03
N ILE A 329 4.77 -14.21 21.33
CA ILE A 329 4.29 -13.61 22.59
C ILE A 329 3.98 -14.78 23.55
N GLY A 330 4.76 -14.85 24.63
CA GLY A 330 4.72 -15.95 25.59
C GLY A 330 3.39 -16.08 26.34
N GLU A 331 3.24 -17.18 27.08
CA GLU A 331 2.02 -17.43 27.86
C GLU A 331 1.77 -16.33 28.89
N ARG A 332 0.52 -15.87 28.96
CA ARG A 332 0.06 -14.80 29.87
C ARG A 332 0.77 -13.46 29.73
N ALA A 333 1.64 -13.33 28.73
CA ALA A 333 2.30 -12.05 28.47
C ALA A 333 1.26 -10.98 28.07
N VAL A 334 1.53 -9.74 28.45
CA VAL A 334 0.67 -8.60 28.17
C VAL A 334 1.43 -7.58 27.32
N VAL A 335 0.91 -7.32 26.13
CA VAL A 335 1.40 -6.29 25.23
C VAL A 335 0.41 -5.11 25.24
N PRO A 336 0.82 -3.95 25.76
CA PRO A 336 -0.07 -2.78 25.82
C PRO A 336 -0.48 -2.28 24.43
N ALA A 337 -1.62 -1.60 24.37
CA ALA A 337 -2.10 -0.93 23.16
C ALA A 337 -1.06 0.07 22.62
N GLY A 338 -0.96 0.17 21.28
CA GLY A 338 -0.05 1.09 20.61
C GLY A 338 1.43 0.69 20.63
N THR A 339 1.75 -0.51 21.09
CA THR A 339 3.14 -0.99 21.17
C THR A 339 3.53 -1.72 19.88
N THR A 340 4.77 -1.52 19.42
CA THR A 340 5.36 -2.31 18.34
C THR A 340 6.39 -3.27 18.94
N ILE A 341 6.20 -4.57 18.71
CA ILE A 341 7.07 -5.65 19.19
C ILE A 341 7.75 -6.31 17.98
N SER A 342 9.08 -6.22 17.93
CA SER A 342 9.92 -6.82 16.87
C SER A 342 10.71 -8.05 17.34
N GLU A 343 10.74 -8.32 18.64
CA GLU A 343 11.44 -9.44 19.24
C GLU A 343 10.50 -10.26 20.13
N SER A 344 10.75 -11.57 20.23
CA SER A 344 9.89 -12.46 21.01
C SER A 344 9.94 -12.13 22.50
N ILE A 345 8.77 -12.07 23.11
CA ILE A 345 8.61 -11.94 24.57
C ILE A 345 8.32 -13.34 25.10
N ILE A 346 9.35 -14.03 25.53
CA ILE A 346 9.23 -15.32 26.21
C ILE A 346 9.48 -15.04 27.70
N GLU A 347 8.42 -14.78 28.47
CA GLU A 347 8.59 -14.75 29.92
C GLU A 347 8.92 -16.16 30.41
N GLU A 348 10.07 -16.32 31.05
CA GLU A 348 10.28 -17.42 31.95
C GLU A 348 9.26 -17.23 33.09
N VAL A 349 8.34 -18.19 33.24
CA VAL A 349 7.46 -18.26 34.41
C VAL A 349 8.36 -18.25 35.64
N GLY A 350 8.47 -17.06 36.26
CA GLY A 350 9.22 -16.87 37.48
C GLY A 350 8.79 -17.90 38.54
N LYS A 351 9.78 -18.56 39.09
CA LYS A 351 9.66 -19.52 40.20
C LYS A 351 8.95 -18.92 41.40
#